data_ddf4484f951cd48a016556bcee616d61
#
_entry.id   ddf4484f951cd48a016556bcee616d61
#
_cell.length_a   1.000
_cell.length_b   1.000
_cell.length_c   1.000
_cell.angle_alpha   90.00
_cell.angle_beta   90.00
_cell.angle_gamma   90.00
#
_symmetry.space_group_name_H-M   'P 1'
#
loop_
_entity.id
_entity.type
_entity.pdbx_description
1 polymer ?
#
loop_
_entity_poly.entity_id
_entity_poly.type
_entity_poly.pdbx_seq_one_letter_code
_entity_poly.pdbx_strand_id
1 'polypeptide(L)'
;RLSARFGFDAKARRLRTRSLTSGWHTDVTPAVNPPAGSILRADIVPSFGGDTTFTNLVAAYEGLSEPVRAFVDTLRAEHRYGADWQGFHQADEAYDKRIQTNSLVAIHPVVRVHPRTGERALFVNPGFVDHIVGVSPIESRWILEHLFNELIRPEYTVRFRWEPGSVAFWDNRATAHLAPHDLDHLDVERVLHRVTLIGEVPVGPDGRQSELVEGAPFVETAVFAAAD
;
A
#
# COMPACT_ATOMS: atom_id res chain seq x y z
N ARG A 1 -22.25 8.96 16.29
CA ARG A 1 -21.99 10.12 15.41
C ARG A 1 -20.71 10.00 14.59
N LEU A 2 -19.71 9.28 15.08
CA LEU A 2 -18.48 9.00 14.31
C LEU A 2 -18.73 8.09 13.09
N SER A 3 -19.69 7.14 13.19
CA SER A 3 -20.06 6.28 12.07
C SER A 3 -20.72 7.05 10.93
N ALA A 4 -21.49 8.10 11.23
CA ALA A 4 -22.12 8.95 10.22
C ALA A 4 -21.11 9.86 9.50
N ARG A 5 -20.00 10.23 10.17
CA ARG A 5 -18.95 11.11 9.61
C ARG A 5 -18.04 10.36 8.62
N PHE A 6 -17.92 9.03 8.75
CA PHE A 6 -17.04 8.22 7.92
C PHE A 6 -17.76 7.20 7.02
N GLY A 7 -19.08 7.22 6.94
CA GLY A 7 -19.87 6.31 6.09
C GLY A 7 -19.75 4.82 6.42
N PHE A 8 -19.06 4.46 7.51
CA PHE A 8 -18.91 3.06 7.92
C PHE A 8 -20.04 2.62 8.85
N ASP A 9 -20.57 1.43 8.59
CA ASP A 9 -21.34 0.77 9.63
C ASP A 9 -20.45 0.41 10.83
N ALA A 10 -21.05 0.31 12.02
CA ALA A 10 -20.33 0.04 13.25
C ALA A 10 -19.62 -1.32 13.24
N LYS A 11 -20.06 -2.27 12.40
CA LYS A 11 -19.49 -3.61 12.24
C LYS A 11 -18.22 -3.58 11.40
N ALA A 12 -18.25 -2.92 10.24
CA ALA A 12 -17.07 -2.74 9.38
C ALA A 12 -15.95 -1.99 10.13
N ARG A 13 -16.30 -0.97 10.91
CA ARG A 13 -15.37 -0.22 11.73
C ARG A 13 -14.74 -1.06 12.84
N ARG A 14 -15.52 -1.91 13.54
CA ARG A 14 -15.01 -2.80 14.60
C ARG A 14 -14.03 -3.84 14.05
N LEU A 15 -14.24 -4.33 12.84
CA LEU A 15 -13.32 -5.26 12.19
C LEU A 15 -11.99 -4.58 11.82
N ARG A 16 -12.02 -3.36 11.31
CA ARG A 16 -10.81 -2.60 10.96
C ARG A 16 -9.98 -2.18 12.18
N THR A 17 -10.60 -1.77 13.26
CA THR A 17 -9.88 -1.37 14.50
C THR A 17 -9.28 -2.55 15.26
N ARG A 18 -9.60 -3.79 14.90
CA ARG A 18 -9.06 -4.99 15.55
C ARG A 18 -7.81 -5.57 14.88
N SER A 19 -7.49 -5.17 13.66
CA SER A 19 -6.29 -5.64 12.98
C SER A 19 -5.17 -4.61 13.12
N LEU A 20 -4.06 -5.01 13.72
CA LEU A 20 -2.84 -4.19 13.81
C LEU A 20 -2.25 -3.90 12.42
N THR A 21 -2.61 -4.71 11.43
CA THR A 21 -2.12 -4.57 10.06
C THR A 21 -3.00 -3.67 9.19
N SER A 22 -4.19 -3.28 9.66
CA SER A 22 -5.11 -2.43 8.89
C SER A 22 -4.48 -1.09 8.49
N GLY A 23 -4.65 -0.73 7.23
CA GLY A 23 -4.19 0.56 6.69
C GLY A 23 -2.76 0.57 6.16
N TRP A 24 -1.93 -0.42 6.47
CA TRP A 24 -0.61 -0.57 5.87
C TRP A 24 -0.72 -0.86 4.37
N HIS A 25 0.00 -0.10 3.57
CA HIS A 25 0.01 -0.26 2.13
C HIS A 25 1.29 0.25 1.49
N THR A 26 1.54 -0.19 0.28
CA THR A 26 2.42 0.43 -0.70
C THR A 26 1.52 1.05 -1.76
N ASP A 27 1.86 2.23 -2.26
CA ASP A 27 1.00 3.00 -3.17
C ASP A 27 0.57 2.20 -4.40
N VAL A 28 -0.74 2.13 -4.61
CA VAL A 28 -1.45 1.64 -5.80
C VAL A 28 -0.85 0.35 -6.39
N THR A 29 -0.56 -0.62 -5.54
CA THR A 29 -0.04 -1.92 -6.00
C THR A 29 -0.99 -2.72 -6.92
N PRO A 30 -2.30 -2.44 -7.03
CA PRO A 30 -3.13 -3.06 -8.08
C PRO A 30 -2.77 -2.67 -9.52
N ALA A 31 -2.02 -1.59 -9.74
CA ALA A 31 -1.48 -1.29 -11.06
C ALA A 31 -0.37 -2.30 -11.44
N VAL A 32 -0.30 -2.69 -12.71
CA VAL A 32 0.74 -3.64 -13.18
C VAL A 32 2.16 -3.04 -13.07
N ASN A 33 2.28 -1.71 -13.14
CA ASN A 33 3.50 -0.95 -12.91
C ASN A 33 3.28 0.08 -11.78
N PRO A 34 3.26 -0.36 -10.51
CA PRO A 34 2.97 0.50 -9.37
C PRO A 34 3.97 1.64 -9.25
N PRO A 35 3.62 2.74 -8.58
CA PRO A 35 4.52 3.85 -8.36
C PRO A 35 5.90 3.42 -7.82
N ALA A 36 6.98 3.91 -8.45
CA ALA A 36 8.34 3.67 -7.98
C ALA A 36 8.62 4.35 -6.64
N GLY A 37 8.09 5.55 -6.47
CA GLY A 37 8.26 6.32 -5.25
C GLY A 37 7.23 7.44 -5.16
N SER A 38 7.11 8.02 -3.98
CA SER A 38 6.24 9.16 -3.73
C SER A 38 6.95 10.23 -2.93
N ILE A 39 6.67 11.47 -3.26
CA ILE A 39 7.15 12.65 -2.54
C ILE A 39 5.94 13.33 -1.93
N LEU A 40 5.98 13.59 -0.64
CA LEU A 40 4.90 14.24 0.10
C LEU A 40 5.47 15.45 0.84
N ARG A 41 4.89 16.63 0.59
CA ARG A 41 5.21 17.86 1.28
C ARG A 41 4.08 18.27 2.20
N ALA A 42 4.41 18.57 3.46
CA ALA A 42 3.46 19.09 4.43
C ALA A 42 3.29 20.60 4.26
N ASP A 43 2.03 21.04 4.16
CA ASP A 43 1.67 22.46 4.13
C ASP A 43 1.04 22.86 5.46
N ILE A 44 -0.05 22.21 5.85
CA ILE A 44 -0.72 22.41 7.13
C ILE A 44 -0.72 21.07 7.87
N VAL A 45 -0.20 21.08 9.11
CA VAL A 45 -0.21 19.90 9.98
C VAL A 45 -0.50 20.33 11.42
N PRO A 46 -1.25 19.51 12.18
CA PRO A 46 -1.49 19.77 13.59
C PRO A 46 -0.21 19.63 14.41
N SER A 47 -0.20 20.21 15.60
CA SER A 47 0.96 20.14 16.52
C SER A 47 1.24 18.74 17.07
N PHE A 48 0.30 17.81 16.93
CA PHE A 48 0.41 16.41 17.34
C PHE A 48 -0.45 15.51 16.44
N GLY A 49 -0.06 14.25 16.33
CA GLY A 49 -0.76 13.27 15.50
C GLY A 49 -0.55 13.47 14.00
N GLY A 50 -1.20 12.64 13.19
CA GLY A 50 -1.13 12.69 11.74
C GLY A 50 0.24 12.31 11.17
N ASP A 51 1.10 11.66 11.95
CA ASP A 51 2.40 11.14 11.51
C ASP A 51 2.23 10.11 10.38
N THR A 52 3.30 9.73 9.74
CA THR A 52 3.33 8.58 8.83
C THR A 52 4.32 7.55 9.35
N THR A 53 3.91 6.30 9.44
CA THR A 53 4.81 5.20 9.78
C THR A 53 5.20 4.47 8.50
N PHE A 54 6.50 4.20 8.35
CA PHE A 54 7.07 3.44 7.25
C PHE A 54 7.63 2.13 7.76
N THR A 55 7.61 1.09 6.94
CA THR A 55 8.28 -0.19 7.20
C THR A 55 9.21 -0.56 6.05
N ASN A 56 10.33 -1.21 6.37
CA ASN A 56 11.31 -1.70 5.42
C ASN A 56 10.95 -3.12 4.96
N LEU A 57 10.50 -3.26 3.71
CA LEU A 57 10.07 -4.54 3.13
C LEU A 57 11.25 -5.48 2.81
N VAL A 58 12.46 -4.95 2.63
CA VAL A 58 13.67 -5.75 2.48
C VAL A 58 14.02 -6.41 3.81
N ALA A 59 14.08 -5.64 4.89
CA ALA A 59 14.33 -6.16 6.24
C ALA A 59 13.25 -7.18 6.66
N ALA A 60 11.99 -6.93 6.31
CA ALA A 60 10.91 -7.88 6.57
C ALA A 60 11.09 -9.21 5.80
N TYR A 61 11.57 -9.17 4.56
CA TYR A 61 11.93 -10.39 3.83
C TYR A 61 13.13 -11.11 4.46
N GLU A 62 14.17 -10.39 4.84
CA GLU A 62 15.38 -10.94 5.45
C GLU A 62 15.12 -11.54 6.84
N GLY A 63 14.13 -11.01 7.57
CA GLY A 63 13.69 -11.52 8.87
C GLY A 63 12.98 -12.88 8.82
N LEU A 64 12.48 -13.29 7.65
CA LEU A 64 11.92 -14.63 7.46
C LEU A 64 12.99 -15.70 7.55
N SER A 65 12.66 -16.88 8.08
CA SER A 65 13.54 -18.03 8.04
C SER A 65 13.81 -18.49 6.60
N GLU A 66 14.95 -19.13 6.37
CA GLU A 66 15.35 -19.62 5.03
C GLU A 66 14.27 -20.49 4.35
N PRO A 67 13.65 -21.49 5.02
CA PRO A 67 12.59 -22.28 4.40
C PRO A 67 11.37 -21.44 4.01
N VAL A 68 11.01 -20.42 4.81
CA VAL A 68 9.88 -19.52 4.50
C VAL A 68 10.24 -18.62 3.34
N ARG A 69 11.45 -18.05 3.29
CA ARG A 69 11.93 -17.27 2.12
C ARG A 69 11.86 -18.09 0.84
N ALA A 70 12.41 -19.33 0.86
CA ALA A 70 12.37 -20.22 -0.30
C ALA A 70 10.93 -20.50 -0.76
N PHE A 71 9.99 -20.62 0.17
CA PHE A 71 8.59 -20.84 -0.14
C PHE A 71 7.95 -19.59 -0.76
N VAL A 72 8.06 -18.43 -0.12
CA VAL A 72 7.38 -17.20 -0.57
C VAL A 72 7.97 -16.65 -1.88
N ASP A 73 9.22 -16.96 -2.20
CA ASP A 73 9.86 -16.64 -3.48
C ASP A 73 9.13 -17.27 -4.68
N THR A 74 8.40 -18.35 -4.47
CA THR A 74 7.64 -19.06 -5.51
C THR A 74 6.21 -18.54 -5.67
N LEU A 75 5.72 -17.73 -4.74
CA LEU A 75 4.32 -17.34 -4.67
C LEU A 75 4.02 -16.08 -5.48
N ARG A 76 2.77 -16.00 -5.91
CA ARG A 76 2.18 -14.80 -6.53
C ARG A 76 0.88 -14.42 -5.81
N ALA A 77 0.59 -13.14 -5.78
CA ALA A 77 -0.60 -12.60 -5.14
C ALA A 77 -1.38 -11.71 -6.11
N GLU A 78 -2.68 -11.78 -6.04
CA GLU A 78 -3.57 -10.83 -6.71
C GLU A 78 -3.69 -9.57 -5.84
N HIS A 79 -3.44 -8.42 -6.46
CA HIS A 79 -3.69 -7.10 -5.89
C HIS A 79 -4.87 -6.47 -6.62
N ARG A 80 -5.81 -5.94 -5.86
CA ARG A 80 -7.10 -5.48 -6.38
C ARG A 80 -7.49 -4.11 -5.83
N TYR A 81 -8.11 -3.31 -6.71
CA TYR A 81 -8.76 -2.05 -6.42
C TYR A 81 -9.95 -1.88 -7.36
N GLY A 82 -11.16 -1.77 -6.85
CA GLY A 82 -12.38 -1.71 -7.66
C GLY A 82 -13.65 -1.89 -6.83
N ALA A 83 -14.77 -2.13 -7.48
CA ALA A 83 -16.11 -2.18 -6.87
C ALA A 83 -16.23 -3.22 -5.73
N ASP A 84 -15.54 -4.35 -5.83
CA ASP A 84 -15.57 -5.43 -4.85
C ASP A 84 -14.49 -5.30 -3.77
N TRP A 85 -13.68 -4.24 -3.84
CA TRP A 85 -12.58 -4.05 -2.93
C TRP A 85 -13.02 -3.38 -1.62
N GLN A 86 -12.71 -4.00 -0.48
CA GLN A 86 -13.16 -3.55 0.84
C GLN A 86 -12.07 -2.88 1.69
N GLY A 87 -10.92 -2.56 1.08
CA GLY A 87 -9.74 -2.08 1.82
C GLY A 87 -9.86 -0.68 2.41
N PHE A 88 -10.04 0.35 1.59
CA PHE A 88 -10.13 1.76 2.02
C PHE A 88 -11.44 2.38 1.56
N HIS A 89 -12.49 2.33 2.35
CA HIS A 89 -13.67 3.14 2.10
C HIS A 89 -13.45 4.53 2.70
N GLN A 90 -13.30 5.53 1.86
CA GLN A 90 -13.45 6.92 2.27
C GLN A 90 -14.92 7.32 2.14
N ALA A 91 -15.39 8.18 3.03
CA ALA A 91 -16.79 8.63 3.06
C ALA A 91 -17.13 9.65 1.95
N ASP A 92 -16.51 9.51 0.77
CA ASP A 92 -16.70 10.41 -0.37
C ASP A 92 -17.29 9.62 -1.54
N GLU A 93 -18.56 9.91 -1.88
CA GLU A 93 -19.26 9.27 -3.01
C GLU A 93 -18.52 9.47 -4.35
N ALA A 94 -17.82 10.58 -4.53
CA ALA A 94 -17.04 10.83 -5.75
C ALA A 94 -15.81 9.93 -5.82
N TYR A 95 -15.19 9.64 -4.67
CA TYR A 95 -14.09 8.70 -4.56
C TYR A 95 -14.56 7.27 -4.84
N ASP A 96 -15.65 6.83 -4.20
CA ASP A 96 -16.23 5.50 -4.41
C ASP A 96 -16.63 5.28 -5.87
N LYS A 97 -17.23 6.29 -6.51
CA LYS A 97 -17.58 6.25 -7.94
C LYS A 97 -16.33 6.15 -8.82
N ARG A 98 -15.24 6.84 -8.48
CA ARG A 98 -13.96 6.75 -9.18
C ARG A 98 -13.33 5.38 -9.05
N ILE A 99 -13.42 4.74 -7.89
CA ILE A 99 -12.98 3.34 -7.67
C ILE A 99 -13.77 2.39 -8.56
N GLN A 100 -15.10 2.51 -8.57
CA GLN A 100 -15.98 1.65 -9.35
C GLN A 100 -15.74 1.77 -10.87
N THR A 101 -15.31 2.94 -11.34
CA THR A 101 -15.07 3.19 -12.77
C THR A 101 -13.64 2.89 -13.21
N ASN A 102 -12.67 2.77 -12.30
CA ASN A 102 -11.25 2.56 -12.60
C ASN A 102 -10.72 1.35 -11.87
N SER A 103 -11.33 0.19 -12.09
CA SER A 103 -10.82 -1.06 -11.52
C SER A 103 -9.41 -1.35 -12.01
N LEU A 104 -8.55 -1.73 -11.06
CA LEU A 104 -7.18 -2.15 -11.31
C LEU A 104 -6.97 -3.51 -10.66
N VAL A 105 -6.50 -4.47 -11.43
CA VAL A 105 -6.14 -5.80 -10.93
C VAL A 105 -4.85 -6.26 -11.58
N ALA A 106 -3.89 -6.66 -10.77
CA ALA A 106 -2.64 -7.24 -11.24
C ALA A 106 -2.22 -8.41 -10.37
N ILE A 107 -1.55 -9.39 -10.97
CA ILE A 107 -0.90 -10.49 -10.26
C ILE A 107 0.59 -10.16 -10.15
N HIS A 108 1.05 -10.01 -8.93
CA HIS A 108 2.44 -9.68 -8.61
C HIS A 108 3.16 -10.87 -7.96
N PRO A 109 4.51 -10.94 -8.04
CA PRO A 109 5.26 -11.82 -7.16
C PRO A 109 5.08 -11.39 -5.70
N VAL A 110 4.99 -12.34 -4.77
CA VAL A 110 4.96 -12.06 -3.32
C VAL A 110 6.28 -11.43 -2.86
N VAL A 111 7.38 -11.79 -3.52
CA VAL A 111 8.71 -11.19 -3.34
C VAL A 111 9.13 -10.56 -4.66
N ARG A 112 9.37 -9.24 -4.65
CA ARG A 112 9.93 -8.54 -5.81
C ARG A 112 11.44 -8.37 -5.67
N VAL A 113 12.15 -8.32 -6.79
CA VAL A 113 13.54 -7.90 -6.85
C VAL A 113 13.59 -6.40 -7.12
N HIS A 114 14.30 -5.66 -6.30
CA HIS A 114 14.46 -4.22 -6.48
C HIS A 114 15.36 -3.96 -7.70
N PRO A 115 14.90 -3.16 -8.71
CA PRO A 115 15.56 -3.09 -10.02
C PRO A 115 16.91 -2.37 -10.00
N ARG A 116 17.21 -1.63 -8.92
CA ARG A 116 18.45 -0.86 -8.79
C ARG A 116 19.45 -1.50 -7.86
N THR A 117 18.98 -2.15 -6.77
CA THR A 117 19.86 -2.72 -5.75
C THR A 117 19.98 -4.24 -5.86
N GLY A 118 19.02 -4.92 -6.51
CA GLY A 118 18.94 -6.37 -6.57
C GLY A 118 18.42 -7.04 -5.30
N GLU A 119 18.11 -6.26 -4.26
CA GLU A 119 17.57 -6.76 -3.00
C GLU A 119 16.16 -7.33 -3.20
N ARG A 120 15.82 -8.33 -2.39
CA ARG A 120 14.47 -8.91 -2.36
C ARG A 120 13.65 -8.21 -1.29
N ALA A 121 12.42 -7.83 -1.65
CA ALA A 121 11.48 -7.16 -0.76
C ALA A 121 10.14 -7.91 -0.75
N LEU A 122 9.50 -8.04 0.41
CA LEU A 122 8.13 -8.53 0.49
C LEU A 122 7.21 -7.55 -0.24
N PHE A 123 6.50 -8.04 -1.26
CA PHE A 123 5.63 -7.19 -2.07
C PHE A 123 4.16 -7.57 -1.87
N VAL A 124 3.76 -7.58 -0.61
CA VAL A 124 2.38 -7.79 -0.15
C VAL A 124 2.02 -6.71 0.85
N ASN A 125 0.75 -6.35 0.91
CA ASN A 125 0.23 -5.39 1.89
C ASN A 125 -1.26 -5.63 2.15
N PRO A 126 -1.75 -5.39 3.37
CA PRO A 126 -3.16 -5.61 3.70
C PRO A 126 -4.11 -4.61 3.03
N GLY A 127 -3.58 -3.54 2.43
CA GLY A 127 -4.38 -2.53 1.75
C GLY A 127 -4.94 -2.97 0.40
N PHE A 128 -4.22 -3.81 -0.35
CA PHE A 128 -4.57 -4.12 -1.72
C PHE A 128 -4.50 -5.60 -2.10
N VAL A 129 -3.83 -6.45 -1.30
CA VAL A 129 -3.75 -7.88 -1.60
C VAL A 129 -5.08 -8.55 -1.30
N ASP A 130 -5.61 -9.24 -2.30
CA ASP A 130 -6.83 -10.03 -2.18
C ASP A 130 -6.50 -11.46 -1.74
N HIS A 131 -5.67 -12.16 -2.50
CA HIS A 131 -5.31 -13.55 -2.18
C HIS A 131 -3.98 -13.98 -2.80
N ILE A 132 -3.44 -15.11 -2.31
CA ILE A 132 -2.33 -15.84 -2.93
C ILE A 132 -2.88 -16.73 -4.04
N VAL A 133 -2.34 -16.60 -5.22
CA VAL A 133 -2.77 -17.37 -6.41
C VAL A 133 -2.36 -18.84 -6.29
N GLY A 134 -3.27 -19.73 -6.64
CA GLY A 134 -3.00 -21.16 -6.76
C GLY A 134 -3.08 -21.96 -5.45
N VAL A 135 -3.51 -21.34 -4.35
CA VAL A 135 -3.75 -22.01 -3.06
C VAL A 135 -5.22 -21.86 -2.64
N SER A 136 -5.66 -22.64 -1.67
CA SER A 136 -7.01 -22.52 -1.13
C SER A 136 -7.21 -21.21 -0.34
N PRO A 137 -8.45 -20.72 -0.18
CA PRO A 137 -8.71 -19.48 0.57
C PRO A 137 -8.22 -19.51 2.03
N ILE A 138 -8.20 -20.67 2.67
CA ILE A 138 -7.73 -20.80 4.04
C ILE A 138 -6.19 -20.73 4.11
N GLU A 139 -5.50 -21.36 3.17
CA GLU A 139 -4.03 -21.29 3.06
C GLU A 139 -3.57 -19.88 2.72
N SER A 140 -4.23 -19.24 1.74
CA SER A 140 -3.97 -17.85 1.37
C SER A 140 -4.05 -16.93 2.58
N ARG A 141 -5.10 -17.06 3.40
CA ARG A 141 -5.27 -16.26 4.61
C ARG A 141 -4.13 -16.48 5.59
N TRP A 142 -3.75 -17.71 5.89
CA TRP A 142 -2.67 -18.01 6.83
C TRP A 142 -1.31 -17.48 6.36
N ILE A 143 -1.01 -17.63 5.07
CA ILE A 143 0.21 -17.10 4.47
C ILE A 143 0.23 -15.58 4.60
N LEU A 144 -0.84 -14.92 4.18
CA LEU A 144 -0.93 -13.45 4.21
C LEU A 144 -0.91 -12.90 5.64
N GLU A 145 -1.62 -13.51 6.59
CA GLU A 145 -1.58 -13.10 8.01
C GLU A 145 -0.15 -13.18 8.58
N HIS A 146 0.59 -14.24 8.27
CA HIS A 146 1.97 -14.35 8.69
C HIS A 146 2.83 -13.23 8.09
N LEU A 147 2.76 -13.01 6.78
CA LEU A 147 3.55 -11.99 6.09
C LEU A 147 3.16 -10.57 6.54
N PHE A 148 1.88 -10.29 6.73
CA PHE A 148 1.43 -8.98 7.21
C PHE A 148 1.91 -8.69 8.65
N ASN A 149 1.95 -9.69 9.52
CA ASN A 149 2.51 -9.52 10.86
C ASN A 149 4.03 -9.28 10.82
N GLU A 150 4.74 -9.90 9.88
CA GLU A 150 6.17 -9.66 9.69
C GLU A 150 6.45 -8.22 9.24
N LEU A 151 5.63 -7.66 8.34
CA LEU A 151 5.81 -6.29 7.85
C LEU A 151 5.77 -5.22 8.95
N ILE A 152 4.95 -5.41 9.99
CA ILE A 152 4.68 -4.39 11.00
C ILE A 152 5.58 -4.50 12.23
N ARG A 153 6.60 -5.33 12.22
CA ARG A 153 7.52 -5.48 13.35
C ARG A 153 8.21 -4.15 13.65
N PRO A 154 8.27 -3.75 14.93
CA PRO A 154 8.89 -2.49 15.34
C PRO A 154 10.33 -2.32 14.84
N GLU A 155 11.07 -3.43 14.71
CA GLU A 155 12.46 -3.45 14.26
C GLU A 155 12.65 -2.95 12.83
N TYR A 156 11.59 -3.00 12.00
CA TYR A 156 11.62 -2.60 10.59
C TYR A 156 10.94 -1.26 10.36
N THR A 157 10.32 -0.67 11.40
CA THR A 157 9.46 0.49 11.26
C THR A 157 10.11 1.77 11.76
N VAL A 158 9.76 2.87 11.12
CA VAL A 158 10.09 4.23 11.55
C VAL A 158 8.84 5.11 11.48
N ARG A 159 8.63 5.93 12.49
CA ARG A 159 7.55 6.90 12.54
C ARG A 159 8.10 8.28 12.17
N PHE A 160 7.55 8.87 11.12
CA PHE A 160 7.92 10.20 10.63
C PHE A 160 6.90 11.24 11.13
N ARG A 161 7.36 12.17 11.92
CA ARG A 161 6.57 13.30 12.40
C ARG A 161 6.61 14.43 11.38
N TRP A 162 5.44 14.93 11.03
CA TRP A 162 5.30 16.05 10.10
C TRP A 162 5.40 17.39 10.83
N GLU A 163 6.12 18.31 10.21
CA GLU A 163 6.14 19.73 10.54
C GLU A 163 5.80 20.52 9.26
N PRO A 164 5.24 21.74 9.35
CA PRO A 164 5.00 22.57 8.17
C PRO A 164 6.30 22.73 7.36
N GLY A 165 6.23 22.46 6.04
CA GLY A 165 7.38 22.46 5.16
C GLY A 165 8.18 21.16 5.11
N SER A 166 7.91 20.17 5.97
CA SER A 166 8.54 18.85 5.86
C SER A 166 8.30 18.21 4.50
N VAL A 167 9.33 17.56 3.96
CA VAL A 167 9.24 16.75 2.74
C VAL A 167 9.72 15.35 3.05
N ALA A 168 8.89 14.35 2.77
CA ALA A 168 9.26 12.94 2.80
C ALA A 168 9.29 12.40 1.38
N PHE A 169 10.36 11.66 1.04
CA PHE A 169 10.48 10.89 -0.20
C PHE A 169 10.74 9.44 0.17
N TRP A 170 9.91 8.54 -0.32
CA TRP A 170 10.06 7.11 -0.07
C TRP A 170 10.01 6.29 -1.35
N ASP A 171 10.70 5.16 -1.31
CA ASP A 171 10.74 4.18 -2.37
C ASP A 171 9.65 3.13 -2.15
N ASN A 172 8.61 3.15 -2.98
CA ASN A 172 7.52 2.17 -2.92
C ASN A 172 7.96 0.74 -3.31
N ARG A 173 9.16 0.60 -3.88
CA ARG A 173 9.68 -0.71 -4.26
C ARG A 173 10.24 -1.50 -3.06
N ALA A 174 10.55 -0.79 -1.97
CA ALA A 174 11.17 -1.35 -0.79
C ALA A 174 10.47 -0.96 0.53
N THR A 175 9.39 -0.16 0.49
CA THR A 175 8.69 0.29 1.69
C THR A 175 7.17 0.16 1.57
N ALA A 176 6.53 -0.09 2.71
CA ALA A 176 5.10 0.17 2.89
C ALA A 176 4.91 1.23 3.97
N HIS A 177 3.73 1.83 4.02
CA HIS A 177 3.46 2.91 4.96
C HIS A 177 2.02 2.87 5.50
N LEU A 178 1.84 3.59 6.59
CA LEU A 178 0.57 3.75 7.29
C LEU A 178 0.42 5.21 7.72
N ALA A 179 -0.70 5.83 7.37
CA ALA A 179 -1.18 7.04 8.02
C ALA A 179 -2.13 6.64 9.17
N PRO A 180 -1.75 6.79 10.44
CA PRO A 180 -2.62 6.45 11.56
C PRO A 180 -3.90 7.28 11.55
N HIS A 181 -5.00 6.68 12.00
CA HIS A 181 -6.29 7.34 12.16
C HIS A 181 -6.41 8.08 13.51
N ASP A 182 -5.31 8.65 13.99
CA ASP A 182 -5.21 9.31 15.30
C ASP A 182 -5.79 10.72 15.33
N LEU A 183 -6.11 11.29 14.16
CA LEU A 183 -6.77 12.59 14.01
C LEU A 183 -8.27 12.50 13.71
N ASP A 184 -8.82 11.32 13.42
CA ASP A 184 -10.19 11.14 12.92
C ASP A 184 -11.29 11.64 13.89
N HIS A 185 -10.95 11.79 15.16
CA HIS A 185 -11.84 12.27 16.22
C HIS A 185 -11.69 13.77 16.52
N LEU A 186 -10.77 14.44 15.85
CA LEU A 186 -10.43 15.84 16.05
C LEU A 186 -10.92 16.68 14.88
N ASP A 187 -11.21 17.96 15.16
CA ASP A 187 -11.51 18.96 14.16
C ASP A 187 -10.23 19.78 13.87
N VAL A 188 -9.31 19.17 13.16
CA VAL A 188 -8.01 19.76 12.80
C VAL A 188 -7.79 19.67 11.30
N GLU A 189 -7.19 20.71 10.74
CA GLU A 189 -6.82 20.75 9.34
C GLU A 189 -5.46 20.06 9.14
N ARG A 190 -5.38 19.26 8.08
CA ARG A 190 -4.13 18.62 7.63
C ARG A 190 -4.09 18.63 6.11
N VAL A 191 -3.13 19.37 5.56
CA VAL A 191 -2.93 19.52 4.10
C VAL A 191 -1.53 19.06 3.73
N LEU A 192 -1.48 18.09 2.85
CA LEU A 192 -0.25 17.54 2.27
C LEU A 192 -0.37 17.49 0.75
N HIS A 193 0.69 17.83 0.05
CA HIS A 193 0.79 17.77 -1.41
C HIS A 193 1.66 16.60 -1.84
N ARG A 194 1.15 15.76 -2.76
CA ARG A 194 1.84 14.55 -3.20
C ARG A 194 2.16 14.58 -4.68
N VAL A 195 3.39 14.15 -5.00
CA VAL A 195 3.83 13.77 -6.34
C VAL A 195 4.22 12.31 -6.31
N THR A 196 3.82 11.57 -7.34
CA THR A 196 4.07 10.13 -7.45
C THR A 196 4.83 9.84 -8.75
N LEU A 197 5.88 9.05 -8.65
CA LEU A 197 6.73 8.65 -9.78
C LEU A 197 6.20 7.34 -10.38
N ILE A 198 6.06 7.28 -11.70
CA ILE A 198 5.69 6.05 -12.40
C ILE A 198 6.77 5.00 -12.19
N GLY A 199 6.35 3.78 -11.88
CA GLY A 199 7.24 2.66 -11.66
C GLY A 199 7.33 1.70 -12.85
N GLU A 200 8.29 0.81 -12.76
CA GLU A 200 8.46 -0.33 -13.64
C GLU A 200 7.53 -1.51 -13.25
N VAL A 201 7.33 -2.43 -14.17
CA VAL A 201 6.62 -3.69 -13.90
C VAL A 201 7.49 -4.54 -12.93
N PRO A 202 6.98 -4.93 -11.74
CA PRO A 202 7.72 -5.72 -10.78
C PRO A 202 8.14 -7.08 -11.33
N VAL A 203 9.33 -7.53 -10.96
CA VAL A 203 9.92 -8.83 -11.33
C VAL A 203 10.18 -9.63 -10.07
N GLY A 204 9.81 -10.93 -10.10
CA GLY A 204 10.08 -11.87 -9.01
C GLY A 204 11.50 -12.44 -9.03
N PRO A 205 11.87 -13.20 -7.97
CA PRO A 205 13.17 -13.90 -7.92
C PRO A 205 13.38 -14.93 -9.04
N ASP A 206 12.28 -15.43 -9.61
CA ASP A 206 12.25 -16.36 -10.75
C ASP A 206 12.39 -15.66 -12.12
N GLY A 207 12.53 -14.33 -12.13
CA GLY A 207 12.62 -13.51 -13.35
C GLY A 207 11.27 -13.24 -14.03
N ARG A 208 10.15 -13.74 -13.51
CA ARG A 208 8.81 -13.47 -14.07
C ARG A 208 8.32 -12.10 -13.68
N GLN A 209 7.78 -11.39 -14.64
CA GLN A 209 7.14 -10.10 -14.45
C GLN A 209 5.73 -10.23 -13.87
N SER A 210 5.23 -9.13 -13.33
CA SER A 210 3.83 -8.99 -12.96
C SER A 210 2.91 -9.07 -14.18
N GLU A 211 1.66 -9.48 -13.96
CA GLU A 211 0.66 -9.70 -14.99
C GLU A 211 -0.52 -8.75 -14.81
N LEU A 212 -0.87 -8.02 -15.87
CA LEU A 212 -2.07 -7.18 -15.89
C LEU A 212 -3.30 -8.08 -16.04
N VAL A 213 -4.26 -7.95 -15.13
CA VAL A 213 -5.55 -8.66 -15.21
C VAL A 213 -6.65 -7.68 -15.63
N GLU A 214 -6.70 -6.49 -15.01
CA GLU A 214 -7.72 -5.48 -15.30
C GLU A 214 -7.14 -4.07 -15.20
N GLY A 215 -7.63 -3.14 -16.01
CA GLY A 215 -7.17 -1.75 -16.08
C GLY A 215 -6.11 -1.54 -17.15
N ALA A 216 -5.27 -0.52 -16.95
CA ALA A 216 -4.18 -0.17 -17.86
C ALA A 216 -2.92 0.23 -17.06
N PRO A 217 -1.71 0.04 -17.65
CA PRO A 217 -0.49 0.56 -17.06
C PRO A 217 -0.53 2.08 -16.91
N PHE A 218 0.13 2.60 -15.88
CA PHE A 218 0.39 4.03 -15.80
C PHE A 218 1.36 4.45 -16.91
N VAL A 219 1.02 5.55 -17.57
CA VAL A 219 1.85 6.17 -18.61
C VAL A 219 2.17 7.60 -18.20
N GLU A 220 3.28 8.12 -18.69
CA GLU A 220 3.56 9.55 -18.52
C GLU A 220 2.45 10.38 -19.15
N THR A 221 1.77 11.16 -18.34
CA THR A 221 0.90 12.21 -18.85
C THR A 221 1.81 13.35 -19.27
N ALA A 222 1.76 13.72 -20.57
CA ALA A 222 2.42 14.94 -21.01
C ALA A 222 1.95 16.10 -20.13
N VAL A 223 2.88 16.73 -19.42
CA VAL A 223 2.59 17.99 -18.74
C VAL A 223 2.34 18.98 -19.86
N PHE A 224 1.08 19.29 -20.13
CA PHE A 224 0.74 20.43 -20.94
C PHE A 224 1.29 21.65 -20.20
N ALA A 225 2.35 22.24 -20.74
CA ALA A 225 2.77 23.56 -20.32
C ALA A 225 1.53 24.44 -20.39
N ALA A 226 1.18 25.07 -19.27
CA ALA A 226 0.16 26.11 -19.30
C ALA A 226 0.59 27.10 -20.39
N ALA A 227 -0.24 27.26 -21.41
CA ALA A 227 -0.07 28.35 -22.36
C ALA A 227 -0.22 29.67 -21.57
N ASP A 228 0.79 30.50 -21.66
CA ASP A 228 0.86 31.86 -21.08
C ASP A 228 -0.37 32.70 -21.43
#